data_a852a881cc16c1b60c20a110c59bea0b
#
_entry.id   a852a881cc16c1b60c20a110c59bea0b
#
_cell.length_a   1.000
_cell.length_b   1.000
_cell.length_c   1.000
_cell.angle_alpha   90.00
_cell.angle_beta   90.00
_cell.angle_gamma   90.00
#
_symmetry.space_group_name_H-M   'P 1'
#
loop_
_entity.id
_entity.type
_entity.pdbx_description
1 polymer ?
#
loop_
_entity_poly.entity_id
_entity_poly.type
_entity_poly.pdbx_seq_one_letter_code
_entity_poly.pdbx_strand_id
1 'polypeptide(L)'
;ISLKNKILVVAVHPDDETLGCGGTLLKHKASGDKIHWLICTTLNKKHSYYQNRDNEINKVSKLFSFNSVHNLSLETTKVDQYSMAELVEKISKVINKVKPNIIYLPFKEDIHTDHKKIFEASYSCTKSFRYPFIKKIYMMEILSETEFAPSIKKNSFTPNTFVNISKFLNKKIQIMKIYKSEINKHPSPRSEKSIRALATYRGSTAGYNFAESFMLLKEII
;
A
#
# COMPACT_ATOMS: atom_id res chain seq x y z
N ILE A 1 -15.65 1.95 24.80
CA ILE A 1 -14.95 2.77 23.77
C ILE A 1 -14.02 1.81 23.04
N SER A 2 -14.35 1.46 21.78
CA SER A 2 -13.46 0.63 20.94
C SER A 2 -12.10 1.34 20.79
N LEU A 3 -11.02 0.63 21.09
CA LEU A 3 -9.67 1.13 20.87
C LEU A 3 -9.48 1.42 19.38
N LYS A 4 -9.05 2.65 19.06
CA LYS A 4 -8.78 3.06 17.67
C LYS A 4 -7.53 2.37 17.16
N ASN A 5 -7.61 1.83 15.95
CA ASN A 5 -6.48 1.19 15.31
C ASN A 5 -5.42 2.22 14.89
N LYS A 6 -4.16 1.75 14.83
CA LYS A 6 -3.05 2.42 14.17
C LYS A 6 -2.66 1.60 12.95
N ILE A 7 -2.89 2.16 11.79
CA ILE A 7 -2.65 1.51 10.50
C ILE A 7 -1.35 2.04 9.91
N LEU A 8 -0.47 1.16 9.45
CA LEU A 8 0.67 1.53 8.63
C LEU A 8 0.50 0.92 7.24
N VAL A 9 0.44 1.75 6.22
CA VAL A 9 0.59 1.28 4.84
C VAL A 9 2.04 1.46 4.40
N VAL A 10 2.64 0.39 3.89
CA VAL A 10 3.97 0.38 3.29
C VAL A 10 3.79 0.47 1.78
N ALA A 11 3.98 1.66 1.24
CA ALA A 11 4.01 1.91 -0.20
C ALA A 11 5.46 1.87 -0.67
N VAL A 12 5.75 1.04 -1.67
CA VAL A 12 7.09 0.98 -2.25
C VAL A 12 7.35 2.26 -3.03
N HIS A 13 6.39 2.63 -3.87
CA HIS A 13 6.37 3.87 -4.63
C HIS A 13 5.18 4.75 -4.18
N PRO A 14 5.27 6.08 -4.35
CA PRO A 14 4.12 6.97 -4.15
C PRO A 14 3.05 6.67 -5.20
N ASP A 15 1.94 6.10 -4.84
CA ASP A 15 0.71 5.67 -5.52
C ASP A 15 0.24 4.27 -5.08
N ASP A 16 1.14 3.40 -4.60
CA ASP A 16 0.80 2.05 -4.14
C ASP A 16 -0.24 2.06 -3.02
N GLU A 17 -0.16 3.03 -2.09
CA GLU A 17 -1.14 3.17 -1.01
C GLU A 17 -2.54 3.45 -1.54
N THR A 18 -2.60 4.22 -2.63
CA THR A 18 -3.88 4.56 -3.26
C THR A 18 -4.39 3.38 -4.09
N LEU A 19 -3.54 2.76 -4.91
CA LEU A 19 -3.90 1.61 -5.75
C LEU A 19 -4.27 0.39 -4.91
N GLY A 20 -3.43 0.03 -3.94
CA GLY A 20 -3.57 -1.21 -3.17
C GLY A 20 -4.65 -1.14 -2.08
N CYS A 21 -4.79 -0.04 -1.36
CA CYS A 21 -5.72 0.04 -0.23
C CYS A 21 -6.37 1.42 0.00
N GLY A 22 -6.43 2.28 -1.01
CA GLY A 22 -6.91 3.67 -0.86
C GLY A 22 -8.34 3.76 -0.32
N GLY A 23 -9.26 2.93 -0.79
CA GLY A 23 -10.63 2.89 -0.26
C GLY A 23 -10.69 2.40 1.19
N THR A 24 -9.86 1.41 1.53
CA THR A 24 -9.72 0.88 2.89
C THR A 24 -9.13 1.91 3.84
N LEU A 25 -8.11 2.67 3.42
CA LEU A 25 -7.54 3.77 4.22
C LEU A 25 -8.58 4.85 4.50
N LEU A 26 -9.38 5.24 3.50
CA LEU A 26 -10.49 6.19 3.69
C LEU A 26 -11.55 5.64 4.67
N LYS A 27 -11.86 4.36 4.59
CA LYS A 27 -12.77 3.69 5.54
C LYS A 27 -12.20 3.68 6.96
N HIS A 28 -10.94 3.33 7.15
CA HIS A 28 -10.26 3.42 8.44
C HIS A 28 -10.35 4.84 9.02
N LYS A 29 -10.04 5.84 8.19
CA LYS A 29 -10.13 7.24 8.62
C LYS A 29 -11.55 7.64 9.03
N ALA A 30 -12.55 7.24 8.26
CA ALA A 30 -13.97 7.49 8.60
C ALA A 30 -14.39 6.80 9.91
N SER A 31 -13.76 5.66 10.25
CA SER A 31 -13.96 4.97 11.52
C SER A 31 -13.18 5.60 12.69
N GLY A 32 -12.39 6.65 12.43
CA GLY A 32 -11.59 7.36 13.43
C GLY A 32 -10.26 6.67 13.76
N ASP A 33 -9.83 5.70 12.97
CA ASP A 33 -8.52 5.08 13.09
C ASP A 33 -7.41 6.07 12.72
N LYS A 34 -6.19 5.81 13.21
CA LYS A 34 -4.99 6.59 12.85
C LYS A 34 -4.27 5.90 11.70
N ILE A 35 -4.18 6.58 10.57
CA ILE A 35 -3.49 6.05 9.39
C ILE A 35 -2.11 6.71 9.22
N HIS A 36 -1.11 5.91 8.93
CA HIS A 36 0.28 6.31 8.75
C HIS A 36 0.79 5.77 7.42
N TRP A 37 1.59 6.54 6.74
CA TRP A 37 2.12 6.19 5.43
C TRP A 37 3.64 6.10 5.48
N LEU A 38 4.18 4.95 5.07
CA LEU A 38 5.59 4.76 4.80
C LEU A 38 5.81 4.69 3.29
N ILE A 39 6.52 5.66 2.76
CA ILE A 39 7.00 5.71 1.38
C ILE A 39 8.43 5.18 1.39
N CYS A 40 8.68 4.11 0.61
CA CYS A 40 10.02 3.50 0.62
C CYS A 40 10.97 4.17 -0.36
N THR A 41 10.52 4.45 -1.58
CA THR A 41 11.39 5.00 -2.63
C THR A 41 11.00 6.42 -3.02
N THR A 42 11.93 7.11 -3.62
CA THR A 42 11.73 8.44 -4.19
C THR A 42 12.49 8.56 -5.50
N LEU A 43 12.04 9.45 -6.38
CA LEU A 43 12.78 9.84 -7.56
C LEU A 43 14.11 10.51 -7.14
N ASN A 44 15.15 10.33 -7.95
CA ASN A 44 16.38 11.09 -7.76
C ASN A 44 16.09 12.60 -7.83
N LYS A 45 16.72 13.40 -6.97
CA LYS A 45 16.51 14.86 -6.93
C LYS A 45 16.82 15.57 -8.26
N LYS A 46 17.67 14.97 -9.11
CA LYS A 46 17.98 15.48 -10.47
C LYS A 46 16.92 15.11 -11.50
N HIS A 47 15.96 14.24 -11.16
CA HIS A 47 14.89 13.85 -12.06
C HIS A 47 13.94 15.04 -12.29
N SER A 48 13.59 15.33 -13.54
CA SER A 48 12.75 16.49 -13.91
C SER A 48 11.38 16.48 -13.21
N TYR A 49 10.85 15.32 -12.88
CA TYR A 49 9.54 15.15 -12.20
C TYR A 49 9.63 15.15 -10.67
N TYR A 50 10.83 15.26 -10.07
CA TYR A 50 11.01 15.17 -8.61
C TYR A 50 10.10 16.15 -7.82
N GLN A 51 10.14 17.43 -8.20
CA GLN A 51 9.35 18.46 -7.52
C GLN A 51 7.83 18.25 -7.69
N ASN A 52 7.41 17.76 -8.85
CA ASN A 52 6.01 17.43 -9.10
C ASN A 52 5.57 16.27 -8.21
N ARG A 53 6.39 15.22 -8.09
CA ARG A 53 6.11 14.07 -7.22
C ARG A 53 6.00 14.47 -5.76
N ASP A 54 6.88 15.33 -5.27
CA ASP A 54 6.82 15.83 -3.90
C ASP A 54 5.52 16.61 -3.62
N ASN A 55 5.10 17.45 -4.56
CA ASN A 55 3.82 18.16 -4.51
C ASN A 55 2.61 17.19 -4.54
N GLU A 56 2.67 16.12 -5.33
CA GLU A 56 1.64 15.08 -5.38
C GLU A 56 1.53 14.35 -4.04
N ILE A 57 2.64 13.91 -3.45
CA ILE A 57 2.70 13.29 -2.13
C ILE A 57 2.05 14.18 -1.07
N ASN A 58 2.40 15.46 -1.05
CA ASN A 58 1.85 16.41 -0.10
C ASN A 58 0.31 16.58 -0.24
N LYS A 59 -0.20 16.63 -1.48
CA LYS A 59 -1.65 16.72 -1.76
C LYS A 59 -2.37 15.44 -1.33
N VAL A 60 -1.84 14.28 -1.71
CA VAL A 60 -2.38 12.97 -1.37
C VAL A 60 -2.41 12.78 0.15
N SER A 61 -1.31 13.13 0.84
CA SER A 61 -1.25 13.07 2.31
C SER A 61 -2.37 13.86 2.98
N LYS A 62 -2.66 15.06 2.49
CA LYS A 62 -3.75 15.91 3.01
C LYS A 62 -5.13 15.30 2.74
N LEU A 63 -5.36 14.74 1.54
CA LEU A 63 -6.66 14.16 1.15
C LEU A 63 -7.01 12.87 1.91
N PHE A 64 -6.03 12.04 2.22
CA PHE A 64 -6.21 10.92 3.14
C PHE A 64 -6.25 11.37 4.61
N SER A 65 -5.73 12.57 4.92
CA SER A 65 -5.51 13.05 6.30
C SER A 65 -4.63 12.09 7.09
N PHE A 66 -3.47 11.68 6.52
CA PHE A 66 -2.51 10.84 7.22
C PHE A 66 -2.02 11.49 8.53
N ASN A 67 -1.94 10.70 9.59
CA ASN A 67 -1.44 11.15 10.90
C ASN A 67 0.09 11.37 10.87
N SER A 68 0.80 10.61 10.07
CA SER A 68 2.20 10.86 9.72
C SER A 68 2.55 10.25 8.37
N VAL A 69 3.52 10.87 7.70
CA VAL A 69 4.16 10.36 6.49
C VAL A 69 5.64 10.19 6.80
N HIS A 70 6.18 9.03 6.45
CA HIS A 70 7.59 8.68 6.60
C HIS A 70 8.15 8.34 5.22
N ASN A 71 9.32 8.84 4.89
CA ASN A 71 9.99 8.56 3.62
C ASN A 71 11.39 7.99 3.91
N LEU A 72 11.70 6.80 3.37
CA LEU A 72 13.02 6.19 3.48
C LEU A 72 14.00 6.77 2.48
N SER A 73 13.49 7.46 1.45
CA SER A 73 14.29 8.08 0.39
C SER A 73 15.25 7.11 -0.31
N LEU A 74 14.86 5.84 -0.46
CA LEU A 74 15.58 4.90 -1.29
C LEU A 74 15.40 5.30 -2.76
N GLU A 75 16.40 5.07 -3.59
CA GLU A 75 16.29 5.40 -5.02
C GLU A 75 15.38 4.37 -5.72
N THR A 76 14.35 4.85 -6.43
CA THR A 76 13.43 4.01 -7.21
C THR A 76 14.20 3.14 -8.22
N THR A 77 13.81 1.90 -8.39
CA THR A 77 14.42 0.87 -9.24
C THR A 77 15.82 0.39 -8.80
N LYS A 78 16.29 0.81 -7.61
CA LYS A 78 17.60 0.44 -7.08
C LYS A 78 17.54 -0.11 -5.64
N VAL A 79 16.37 -0.57 -5.20
CA VAL A 79 16.25 -1.12 -3.84
C VAL A 79 17.08 -2.39 -3.64
N ASP A 80 17.37 -3.12 -4.71
CA ASP A 80 18.27 -4.29 -4.73
C ASP A 80 19.74 -3.95 -4.42
N GLN A 81 20.15 -2.68 -4.55
CA GLN A 81 21.50 -2.22 -4.22
C GLN A 81 21.71 -1.97 -2.73
N TYR A 82 20.62 -1.95 -1.93
CA TYR A 82 20.72 -1.83 -0.48
C TYR A 82 20.78 -3.22 0.16
N SER A 83 21.60 -3.36 1.19
CA SER A 83 21.62 -4.60 1.95
C SER A 83 20.29 -4.83 2.67
N MET A 84 19.90 -6.10 2.84
CA MET A 84 18.70 -6.44 3.60
C MET A 84 18.77 -5.88 5.04
N ALA A 85 19.95 -5.85 5.64
CA ALA A 85 20.14 -5.29 6.99
C ALA A 85 19.79 -3.80 7.05
N GLU A 86 20.23 -3.00 6.06
CA GLU A 86 19.89 -1.56 5.98
C GLU A 86 18.38 -1.35 5.78
N LEU A 87 17.76 -2.13 4.88
CA LEU A 87 16.30 -2.04 4.65
C LEU A 87 15.52 -2.35 5.93
N VAL A 88 15.87 -3.45 6.60
CA VAL A 88 15.25 -3.85 7.87
C VAL A 88 15.45 -2.78 8.95
N GLU A 89 16.65 -2.21 9.08
CA GLU A 89 16.92 -1.15 10.05
C GLU A 89 16.05 0.08 9.80
N LYS A 90 16.01 0.57 8.55
CA LYS A 90 15.22 1.75 8.18
C LYS A 90 13.73 1.54 8.44
N ILE A 91 13.17 0.41 8.00
CA ILE A 91 11.75 0.07 8.17
C ILE A 91 11.41 -0.14 9.64
N SER A 92 12.25 -0.86 10.38
CA SER A 92 12.09 -1.10 11.81
C SER A 92 12.00 0.19 12.62
N LYS A 93 12.82 1.20 12.30
CA LYS A 93 12.75 2.53 12.94
C LYS A 93 11.36 3.15 12.80
N VAL A 94 10.75 3.07 11.61
CA VAL A 94 9.41 3.62 11.37
C VAL A 94 8.35 2.80 12.11
N ILE A 95 8.41 1.46 12.03
CA ILE A 95 7.45 0.57 12.71
C ILE A 95 7.50 0.80 14.23
N ASN A 96 8.68 0.92 14.83
CA ASN A 96 8.82 1.19 16.26
C ASN A 96 8.34 2.60 16.67
N LYS A 97 8.46 3.58 15.77
CA LYS A 97 7.95 4.94 16.01
C LYS A 97 6.42 4.99 15.94
N VAL A 98 5.82 4.34 14.94
CA VAL A 98 4.36 4.34 14.73
C VAL A 98 3.66 3.37 15.69
N LYS A 99 4.26 2.20 15.95
CA LYS A 99 3.66 1.07 16.68
C LYS A 99 2.28 0.71 16.14
N PRO A 100 2.17 0.34 14.83
CA PRO A 100 0.91 0.00 14.22
C PRO A 100 0.40 -1.35 14.72
N ASN A 101 -0.92 -1.50 14.87
CA ASN A 101 -1.52 -2.80 15.12
C ASN A 101 -2.01 -3.49 13.83
N ILE A 102 -2.13 -2.73 12.73
CA ILE A 102 -2.46 -3.27 11.40
C ILE A 102 -1.42 -2.75 10.40
N ILE A 103 -0.86 -3.65 9.57
CA ILE A 103 0.09 -3.29 8.51
C ILE A 103 -0.42 -3.82 7.17
N TYR A 104 -0.38 -2.96 6.15
CA TYR A 104 -0.58 -3.31 4.75
C TYR A 104 0.76 -3.29 4.03
N LEU A 105 1.11 -4.41 3.39
CA LEU A 105 2.37 -4.64 2.68
C LEU A 105 2.10 -4.86 1.18
N PRO A 106 3.06 -4.61 0.27
CA PRO A 106 2.95 -5.05 -1.11
C PRO A 106 2.84 -6.59 -1.17
N PHE A 107 2.36 -7.12 -2.30
CA PHE A 107 2.34 -8.56 -2.49
C PHE A 107 3.77 -9.08 -2.73
N LYS A 108 4.11 -10.18 -2.09
CA LYS A 108 5.48 -10.74 -2.11
C LYS A 108 5.99 -11.14 -3.49
N GLU A 109 5.08 -11.41 -4.44
CA GLU A 109 5.42 -11.85 -5.79
C GLU A 109 5.14 -10.79 -6.86
N ASP A 110 4.82 -9.54 -6.47
CA ASP A 110 4.66 -8.43 -7.41
C ASP A 110 5.79 -8.43 -8.43
N ILE A 111 5.49 -8.04 -9.67
CA ILE A 111 6.49 -8.11 -10.75
C ILE A 111 7.70 -7.20 -10.47
N HIS A 112 7.49 -6.05 -9.85
CA HIS A 112 8.53 -5.08 -9.56
C HIS A 112 9.51 -5.59 -8.49
N THR A 113 10.81 -5.56 -8.79
CA THR A 113 11.85 -6.06 -7.87
C THR A 113 11.91 -5.28 -6.56
N ASP A 114 11.69 -3.96 -6.59
CA ASP A 114 11.63 -3.14 -5.38
C ASP A 114 10.52 -3.64 -4.42
N HIS A 115 9.33 -4.04 -4.95
CA HIS A 115 8.24 -4.57 -4.14
C HIS A 115 8.64 -5.84 -3.39
N LYS A 116 9.31 -6.77 -4.08
CA LYS A 116 9.80 -8.02 -3.48
C LYS A 116 10.77 -7.74 -2.33
N LYS A 117 11.74 -6.85 -2.54
CA LYS A 117 12.73 -6.50 -1.52
C LYS A 117 12.12 -5.78 -0.31
N ILE A 118 11.22 -4.84 -0.56
CA ILE A 118 10.51 -4.12 0.51
C ILE A 118 9.58 -5.05 1.27
N PHE A 119 8.90 -5.99 0.58
CA PHE A 119 8.10 -7.01 1.27
C PHE A 119 8.98 -7.85 2.22
N GLU A 120 10.10 -8.40 1.75
CA GLU A 120 11.01 -9.22 2.57
C GLU A 120 11.49 -8.47 3.82
N ALA A 121 11.95 -7.23 3.64
CA ALA A 121 12.44 -6.39 4.72
C ALA A 121 11.32 -6.03 5.72
N SER A 122 10.15 -5.63 5.21
CA SER A 122 9.00 -5.24 6.03
C SER A 122 8.42 -6.41 6.81
N TYR A 123 8.29 -7.57 6.17
CA TYR A 123 7.77 -8.77 6.82
C TYR A 123 8.72 -9.30 7.91
N SER A 124 10.04 -9.12 7.72
CA SER A 124 11.04 -9.42 8.76
C SER A 124 10.83 -8.59 10.03
N CYS A 125 10.21 -7.40 9.91
CA CYS A 125 9.86 -6.50 11.01
C CYS A 125 8.46 -6.79 11.61
N THR A 126 7.95 -8.04 11.50
CA THR A 126 6.63 -8.40 12.06
C THR A 126 6.68 -9.54 13.08
N LYS A 127 7.88 -9.91 13.55
CA LYS A 127 8.05 -10.96 14.55
C LYS A 127 7.39 -10.54 15.88
N SER A 128 6.39 -11.29 16.34
CA SER A 128 5.53 -10.91 17.48
C SER A 128 6.30 -10.64 18.78
N PHE A 129 7.40 -11.36 19.03
CA PHE A 129 8.24 -11.16 20.22
C PHE A 129 9.05 -9.85 20.19
N ARG A 130 9.28 -9.26 18.98
CA ARG A 130 9.94 -7.95 18.82
C ARG A 130 8.96 -6.81 18.61
N TYR A 131 7.83 -7.10 17.96
CA TYR A 131 6.79 -6.13 17.59
C TYR A 131 5.42 -6.59 18.10
N PRO A 132 5.22 -6.70 19.43
CA PRO A 132 4.02 -7.31 20.03
C PRO A 132 2.75 -6.50 19.77
N PHE A 133 2.89 -5.25 19.34
CA PHE A 133 1.77 -4.37 19.00
C PHE A 133 1.15 -4.70 17.63
N ILE A 134 1.85 -5.41 16.73
CA ILE A 134 1.32 -5.79 15.41
C ILE A 134 0.37 -6.98 15.59
N LYS A 135 -0.90 -6.78 15.24
CA LYS A 135 -1.97 -7.78 15.38
C LYS A 135 -2.45 -8.33 14.05
N LYS A 136 -2.43 -7.51 12.97
CA LYS A 136 -2.87 -7.94 11.64
C LYS A 136 -1.88 -7.51 10.57
N ILE A 137 -1.61 -8.43 9.64
CA ILE A 137 -0.69 -8.22 8.53
C ILE A 137 -1.41 -8.63 7.26
N TYR A 138 -1.52 -7.70 6.31
CA TYR A 138 -2.14 -7.91 5.01
C TYR A 138 -1.16 -7.67 3.88
N MET A 139 -1.28 -8.44 2.78
CA MET A 139 -0.72 -8.07 1.48
C MET A 139 -1.82 -7.45 0.62
N MET A 140 -1.47 -6.37 -0.08
CA MET A 140 -2.33 -5.61 -0.98
C MET A 140 -2.28 -6.17 -2.40
N GLU A 141 -3.36 -5.95 -3.15
CA GLU A 141 -3.41 -6.14 -4.60
C GLU A 141 -3.19 -4.78 -5.29
N ILE A 142 -2.06 -4.64 -5.98
CA ILE A 142 -1.64 -3.37 -6.59
C ILE A 142 -1.66 -3.52 -8.10
N LEU A 143 -2.57 -2.79 -8.77
CA LEU A 143 -2.66 -2.78 -10.24
C LEU A 143 -1.34 -2.33 -10.86
N SER A 144 -0.98 -2.94 -11.98
CA SER A 144 0.28 -2.87 -12.72
C SER A 144 1.45 -3.66 -12.12
N GLU A 145 1.24 -4.27 -10.95
CA GLU A 145 2.27 -5.03 -10.26
C GLU A 145 1.82 -6.47 -9.98
N THR A 146 0.68 -6.62 -9.31
CA THR A 146 0.22 -7.92 -8.81
C THR A 146 -0.33 -8.81 -9.93
N GLU A 147 -1.07 -8.25 -10.89
CA GLU A 147 -1.60 -9.01 -12.04
C GLU A 147 -0.53 -9.42 -13.04
N PHE A 148 0.64 -8.77 -13.03
CA PHE A 148 1.79 -9.14 -13.87
C PHE A 148 2.73 -10.15 -13.18
N ALA A 149 2.46 -10.50 -11.92
CA ALA A 149 3.18 -11.59 -11.27
C ALA A 149 2.97 -12.91 -12.03
N PRO A 150 3.95 -13.85 -12.00
CA PRO A 150 3.80 -15.13 -12.67
C PRO A 150 2.54 -15.87 -12.21
N SER A 151 1.63 -16.16 -13.17
CA SER A 151 0.32 -16.81 -12.90
C SER A 151 0.47 -18.33 -12.65
N ILE A 152 1.36 -18.71 -11.74
CA ILE A 152 1.53 -20.09 -11.30
C ILE A 152 0.97 -20.26 -9.89
N LYS A 153 0.36 -21.40 -9.61
CA LYS A 153 -0.38 -21.68 -8.36
C LYS A 153 0.32 -21.22 -7.08
N LYS A 154 1.65 -21.35 -7.02
CA LYS A 154 2.46 -20.98 -5.84
C LYS A 154 2.61 -19.46 -5.66
N ASN A 155 2.53 -18.68 -6.74
CA ASN A 155 2.86 -17.26 -6.79
C ASN A 155 1.64 -16.37 -7.10
N SER A 156 0.44 -16.95 -7.13
CA SER A 156 -0.78 -16.19 -7.43
C SER A 156 -1.29 -15.43 -6.21
N PHE A 157 -1.77 -14.22 -6.45
CA PHE A 157 -2.52 -13.47 -5.43
C PHE A 157 -3.88 -14.13 -5.21
N THR A 158 -4.08 -14.71 -4.03
CA THR A 158 -5.31 -15.41 -3.65
C THR A 158 -5.93 -14.72 -2.44
N PRO A 159 -6.79 -13.71 -2.65
CA PRO A 159 -7.34 -12.91 -1.56
C PRO A 159 -8.30 -13.74 -0.71
N ASN A 160 -8.24 -13.51 0.61
CA ASN A 160 -9.09 -14.13 1.62
C ASN A 160 -9.79 -13.10 2.53
N THR A 161 -9.55 -11.82 2.29
CA THR A 161 -10.13 -10.72 3.05
C THR A 161 -10.62 -9.65 2.08
N PHE A 162 -11.84 -9.17 2.27
CA PHE A 162 -12.49 -8.19 1.40
C PHE A 162 -13.03 -7.03 2.22
N VAL A 163 -12.74 -5.81 1.79
CA VAL A 163 -13.20 -4.59 2.45
C VAL A 163 -14.16 -3.84 1.54
N ASN A 164 -15.41 -3.69 1.98
CA ASN A 164 -16.39 -2.87 1.25
C ASN A 164 -15.93 -1.41 1.19
N ILE A 165 -15.68 -0.93 -0.02
CA ILE A 165 -15.26 0.43 -0.32
C ILE A 165 -16.29 1.19 -1.16
N SER A 166 -17.53 0.73 -1.24
CA SER A 166 -18.57 1.31 -2.11
C SER A 166 -18.75 2.82 -1.90
N LYS A 167 -18.64 3.28 -0.67
CA LYS A 167 -18.71 4.70 -0.33
C LYS A 167 -17.43 5.50 -0.63
N PHE A 168 -16.32 4.83 -0.90
CA PHE A 168 -14.99 5.43 -0.98
C PHE A 168 -14.32 5.34 -2.35
N LEU A 169 -14.82 4.50 -3.26
CA LEU A 169 -14.20 4.26 -4.58
C LEU A 169 -14.01 5.55 -5.38
N ASN A 170 -15.02 6.41 -5.45
CA ASN A 170 -14.91 7.66 -6.21
C ASN A 170 -13.84 8.58 -5.62
N LYS A 171 -13.72 8.64 -4.29
CA LYS A 171 -12.68 9.43 -3.63
C LYS A 171 -11.30 8.83 -3.86
N LYS A 172 -11.15 7.49 -3.78
CA LYS A 172 -9.91 6.79 -4.16
C LYS A 172 -9.46 7.19 -5.56
N ILE A 173 -10.36 7.15 -6.54
CA ILE A 173 -10.06 7.51 -7.94
C ILE A 173 -9.66 8.99 -8.06
N GLN A 174 -10.35 9.89 -7.35
CA GLN A 174 -9.97 11.30 -7.33
C GLN A 174 -8.55 11.51 -6.77
N ILE A 175 -8.18 10.76 -5.74
CA ILE A 175 -6.82 10.81 -5.18
C ILE A 175 -5.82 10.25 -6.19
N MET A 176 -6.12 9.10 -6.83
CA MET A 176 -5.23 8.53 -7.84
C MET A 176 -4.95 9.49 -9.00
N LYS A 177 -5.94 10.31 -9.40
CA LYS A 177 -5.78 11.34 -10.45
C LYS A 177 -4.77 12.45 -10.11
N ILE A 178 -4.31 12.55 -8.87
CA ILE A 178 -3.26 13.48 -8.48
C ILE A 178 -1.90 13.02 -9.01
N TYR A 179 -1.66 11.71 -9.06
CA TYR A 179 -0.47 11.10 -9.62
C TYR A 179 -0.52 11.13 -11.16
N LYS A 180 -0.23 12.30 -11.73
CA LYS A 180 -0.45 12.56 -13.16
C LYS A 180 0.39 11.71 -14.09
N SER A 181 1.60 11.32 -13.67
CA SER A 181 2.47 10.45 -14.46
C SER A 181 2.07 8.98 -14.40
N GLU A 182 1.28 8.59 -13.38
CA GLU A 182 0.95 7.18 -13.11
C GLU A 182 -0.43 6.78 -13.67
N ILE A 183 -1.40 7.70 -13.68
CA ILE A 183 -2.72 7.42 -14.21
C ILE A 183 -2.79 7.71 -15.70
N ASN A 184 -3.26 6.74 -16.48
CA ASN A 184 -3.36 6.84 -17.93
C ASN A 184 -4.73 6.36 -18.41
N LYS A 185 -5.03 6.59 -19.70
CA LYS A 185 -6.23 6.07 -20.35
C LYS A 185 -6.15 4.54 -20.52
N HIS A 186 -7.31 3.89 -20.47
CA HIS A 186 -7.39 2.46 -20.84
C HIS A 186 -6.84 2.28 -22.28
N PRO A 187 -6.06 1.21 -22.55
CA PRO A 187 -5.89 -0.03 -21.77
C PRO A 187 -4.80 -0.05 -20.69
N SER A 188 -4.27 1.11 -20.28
CA SER A 188 -3.33 1.13 -19.14
C SER A 188 -3.93 0.45 -17.90
N PRO A 189 -3.18 -0.42 -17.20
CA PRO A 189 -3.66 -1.07 -15.99
C PRO A 189 -4.01 -0.07 -14.88
N ARG A 190 -3.35 1.08 -14.82
CA ARG A 190 -3.64 2.16 -13.86
C ARG A 190 -4.72 3.14 -14.34
N SER A 191 -5.55 2.74 -15.31
CA SER A 191 -6.68 3.57 -15.76
C SER A 191 -7.82 3.59 -14.75
N GLU A 192 -8.63 4.65 -14.74
CA GLU A 192 -9.86 4.69 -13.93
C GLU A 192 -10.76 3.48 -14.22
N LYS A 193 -10.85 3.07 -15.50
CA LYS A 193 -11.65 1.90 -15.91
C LYS A 193 -11.14 0.63 -15.25
N SER A 194 -9.82 0.41 -15.22
CA SER A 194 -9.23 -0.79 -14.61
C SER A 194 -9.39 -0.79 -13.09
N ILE A 195 -9.20 0.37 -12.43
CA ILE A 195 -9.41 0.52 -10.98
C ILE A 195 -10.86 0.19 -10.61
N ARG A 196 -11.84 0.68 -11.39
CA ARG A 196 -13.26 0.36 -11.18
C ARG A 196 -13.56 -1.11 -11.44
N ALA A 197 -13.02 -1.67 -12.51
CA ALA A 197 -13.23 -3.07 -12.89
C ALA A 197 -12.73 -4.02 -11.79
N LEU A 198 -11.52 -3.80 -11.26
CA LEU A 198 -10.99 -4.59 -10.17
C LEU A 198 -11.87 -4.47 -8.92
N ALA A 199 -12.24 -3.25 -8.52
CA ALA A 199 -13.08 -3.03 -7.35
C ALA A 199 -14.47 -3.68 -7.51
N THR A 200 -15.06 -3.66 -8.72
CA THR A 200 -16.31 -4.34 -9.04
C THR A 200 -16.18 -5.86 -8.94
N TYR A 201 -15.13 -6.42 -9.54
CA TYR A 201 -14.86 -7.85 -9.50
C TYR A 201 -14.67 -8.36 -8.07
N ARG A 202 -13.86 -7.66 -7.26
CA ARG A 202 -13.64 -8.01 -5.84
C ARG A 202 -14.90 -7.76 -5.01
N GLY A 203 -15.70 -6.76 -5.37
CA GLY A 203 -16.99 -6.50 -4.74
C GLY A 203 -17.99 -7.62 -4.94
N SER A 204 -18.13 -8.11 -6.17
CA SER A 204 -19.05 -9.21 -6.49
C SER A 204 -18.71 -10.49 -5.73
N THR A 205 -17.41 -10.76 -5.53
CA THR A 205 -16.94 -11.91 -4.74
C THR A 205 -17.39 -11.84 -3.27
N ALA A 206 -17.58 -10.64 -2.74
CA ALA A 206 -17.90 -10.40 -1.33
C ALA A 206 -19.34 -9.89 -1.08
N GLY A 207 -20.19 -9.85 -2.12
CA GLY A 207 -21.55 -9.35 -2.01
C GLY A 207 -21.67 -7.83 -1.87
N TYR A 208 -20.69 -7.07 -2.36
CA TYR A 208 -20.66 -5.61 -2.35
C TYR A 208 -20.55 -5.03 -3.76
N ASN A 209 -21.01 -3.79 -3.93
CA ASN A 209 -20.83 -3.11 -5.23
C ASN A 209 -19.34 -2.93 -5.57
N PHE A 210 -18.52 -2.57 -4.58
CA PHE A 210 -17.08 -2.37 -4.74
C PHE A 210 -16.34 -2.81 -3.49
N ALA A 211 -15.25 -3.57 -3.68
CA ALA A 211 -14.36 -3.96 -2.60
C ALA A 211 -12.88 -3.83 -3.00
N GLU A 212 -12.03 -3.66 -2.01
CA GLU A 212 -10.61 -3.98 -2.08
C GLU A 212 -10.37 -5.33 -1.46
N SER A 213 -9.40 -6.08 -1.98
CA SER A 213 -9.08 -7.42 -1.52
C SER A 213 -7.65 -7.51 -1.01
N PHE A 214 -7.46 -8.39 -0.03
CA PHE A 214 -6.21 -8.59 0.66
C PHE A 214 -5.95 -10.07 0.92
N MET A 215 -4.66 -10.42 1.05
CA MET A 215 -4.27 -11.67 1.68
C MET A 215 -3.89 -11.41 3.13
N LEU A 216 -4.70 -11.92 4.06
CA LEU A 216 -4.36 -11.92 5.49
C LEU A 216 -3.25 -12.95 5.73
N LEU A 217 -2.09 -12.47 6.18
CA LEU A 217 -0.92 -13.32 6.50
C LEU A 217 -0.90 -13.75 7.97
N LYS A 218 -1.34 -12.86 8.85
CA LYS A 218 -1.39 -13.12 10.29
C LYS A 218 -2.47 -12.29 10.96
N GLU A 219 -3.15 -12.91 11.90
CA GLU A 219 -4.01 -12.24 12.87
C GLU A 219 -3.73 -12.79 14.26
N ILE A 220 -3.58 -11.89 15.25
CA ILE A 220 -3.44 -12.22 16.67
C ILE A 220 -4.61 -11.55 17.37
N ILE A 221 -5.48 -12.35 17.94
CA ILE A 221 -6.71 -11.94 18.65
C ILE A 221 -6.44 -11.80 20.13
#